data_7167a333d84cea07cb9e19a2a316ea8f
#
_entry.id   7167a333d84cea07cb9e19a2a316ea8f
#
_cell.length_a   1.000
_cell.length_b   1.000
_cell.length_c   1.000
_cell.angle_alpha   90.00
_cell.angle_beta   90.00
_cell.angle_gamma   90.00
#
_symmetry.space_group_name_H-M   'P 1'
#
loop_
_entity.id
_entity.type
_entity.pdbx_description
1 polymer ?
#
loop_
_entity_poly.entity_id
_entity_poly.type
_entity_poly.pdbx_seq_one_letter_code
_entity_poly.pdbx_strand_id
1 'polypeptide(L)'
;VKHYIRGNTSYLQPAKPWMNKSASVAELATNTRLPETDLQQTIDRWNQMAEQGQDRDFHRGELPYDNFMGDQFRDGHPNIEKLEPPFQAVRVHPGCLATNMGPVIDENGRVQLSDGRIVNGLYAAGNASASVCGNKYPGAGGTLGLATVFGYRAGTHAASLLDGKVLE
;
A
#
# COMPACT_ATOMS: atom_id res chain seq x y z
N VAL A 1 -2.95 -7.40 19.29
CA VAL A 1 -2.26 -6.21 18.76
C VAL A 1 -1.04 -6.69 18.00
N LYS A 2 -0.86 -6.20 16.77
CA LYS A 2 0.32 -6.51 15.97
C LYS A 2 1.32 -5.36 16.07
N HIS A 3 2.61 -5.68 15.98
CA HIS A 3 3.68 -4.71 15.93
C HIS A 3 4.48 -4.89 14.65
N TYR A 4 4.89 -3.76 14.06
CA TYR A 4 5.90 -3.73 13.03
C TYR A 4 7.25 -3.48 13.71
N ILE A 5 8.21 -4.36 13.48
CA ILE A 5 9.53 -4.33 14.12
C ILE A 5 10.58 -4.14 13.03
N ARG A 6 11.56 -3.31 13.32
CA ARG A 6 12.74 -3.06 12.48
C ARG A 6 13.99 -3.33 13.32
N GLY A 7 14.99 -3.89 12.68
CA GLY A 7 16.34 -4.01 13.22
C GLY A 7 17.32 -3.04 12.53
N ASN A 8 18.58 -3.07 12.93
CA ASN A 8 19.66 -2.29 12.33
C ASN A 8 19.37 -0.79 12.23
N THR A 9 18.75 -0.22 13.27
CA THR A 9 18.19 1.14 13.21
C THR A 9 19.17 2.25 13.64
N SER A 10 20.44 1.93 13.84
CA SER A 10 21.47 2.89 14.27
C SER A 10 21.68 4.05 13.30
N TYR A 11 21.44 3.83 12.01
CA TYR A 11 21.58 4.81 10.92
C TYR A 11 20.28 5.58 10.63
N LEU A 12 19.18 5.23 11.27
CA LEU A 12 17.90 5.87 11.02
C LEU A 12 17.76 7.17 11.81
N GLN A 13 16.87 8.04 11.34
CA GLN A 13 16.44 9.23 12.08
C GLN A 13 16.01 8.84 13.50
N PRO A 14 16.16 9.74 14.48
CA PRO A 14 15.74 9.47 15.86
C PRO A 14 14.32 8.94 15.90
N ALA A 15 14.09 7.90 16.71
CA ALA A 15 12.77 7.33 16.88
C ALA A 15 11.77 8.41 17.33
N LYS A 16 10.59 8.41 16.72
CA LYS A 16 9.51 9.30 17.17
C LYS A 16 9.04 8.89 18.56
N PRO A 17 8.48 9.80 19.38
CA PRO A 17 8.05 9.49 20.75
C PRO A 17 7.06 8.31 20.88
N TRP A 18 6.34 8.01 19.80
CA TRP A 18 5.38 6.90 19.76
C TRP A 18 5.99 5.57 19.28
N MET A 19 7.28 5.55 18.93
CA MET A 19 8.03 4.36 18.55
C MET A 19 8.75 3.77 19.77
N ASN A 20 8.64 2.47 19.97
CA ASN A 20 9.45 1.76 20.96
C ASN A 20 10.86 1.55 20.39
N LYS A 21 11.87 2.06 21.07
CA LYS A 21 13.28 1.83 20.75
C LYS A 21 13.87 0.87 21.80
N SER A 22 14.60 -0.13 21.35
CA SER A 22 15.10 -1.19 22.22
C SER A 22 16.48 -1.68 21.77
N ALA A 23 17.38 -1.86 22.72
CA ALA A 23 18.74 -2.35 22.47
C ALA A 23 18.84 -3.89 22.45
N SER A 24 17.81 -4.57 22.93
CA SER A 24 17.76 -6.04 22.98
C SER A 24 16.35 -6.56 22.75
N VAL A 25 16.23 -7.88 22.51
CA VAL A 25 14.92 -8.53 22.38
C VAL A 25 14.15 -8.51 23.70
N ALA A 26 14.83 -8.69 24.85
CA ALA A 26 14.22 -8.62 26.17
C ALA A 26 13.58 -7.24 26.44
N GLU A 27 14.31 -6.16 26.12
CA GLU A 27 13.81 -4.79 26.23
C GLU A 27 12.65 -4.56 25.25
N LEU A 28 12.78 -5.05 24.02
CA LEU A 28 11.72 -4.96 23.01
C LEU A 28 10.45 -5.66 23.47
N ALA A 29 10.55 -6.87 24.02
CA ALA A 29 9.44 -7.64 24.57
C ALA A 29 8.73 -6.87 25.69
N THR A 30 9.50 -6.30 26.61
CA THR A 30 8.98 -5.47 27.71
C THR A 30 8.22 -4.25 27.17
N ASN A 31 8.84 -3.48 26.26
CA ASN A 31 8.28 -2.24 25.70
C ASN A 31 7.03 -2.49 24.85
N THR A 32 6.95 -3.64 24.18
CA THR A 32 5.81 -4.01 23.32
C THR A 32 4.75 -4.84 24.04
N ARG A 33 5.06 -5.32 25.25
CA ARG A 33 4.24 -6.24 26.04
C ARG A 33 3.97 -7.56 25.29
N LEU A 34 4.98 -8.05 24.59
CA LEU A 34 4.95 -9.36 23.94
C LEU A 34 5.69 -10.39 24.81
N PRO A 35 5.33 -11.68 24.75
CA PRO A 35 6.10 -12.74 25.39
C PRO A 35 7.51 -12.78 24.78
N GLU A 36 8.54 -12.71 25.60
CA GLU A 36 9.94 -12.63 25.15
C GLU A 36 10.34 -13.86 24.32
N THR A 37 9.96 -15.05 24.80
CA THR A 37 10.28 -16.32 24.12
C THR A 37 9.68 -16.37 22.72
N ASP A 38 8.41 -15.98 22.57
CA ASP A 38 7.73 -16.01 21.27
C ASP A 38 8.32 -14.97 20.31
N LEU A 39 8.70 -13.80 20.86
CA LEU A 39 9.33 -12.74 20.09
C LEU A 39 10.72 -13.17 19.60
N GLN A 40 11.52 -13.78 20.48
CA GLN A 40 12.85 -14.30 20.13
C GLN A 40 12.72 -15.36 19.03
N GLN A 41 11.85 -16.35 19.19
CA GLN A 41 11.62 -17.39 18.19
C GLN A 41 11.19 -16.81 16.83
N THR A 42 10.36 -15.77 16.86
CA THR A 42 9.90 -15.10 15.63
C THR A 42 11.07 -14.38 14.94
N ILE A 43 11.93 -13.69 15.67
CA ILE A 43 13.10 -13.01 15.14
C ILE A 43 14.11 -14.03 14.60
N ASP A 44 14.38 -15.10 15.35
CA ASP A 44 15.31 -16.15 14.92
C ASP A 44 14.83 -16.84 13.63
N ARG A 45 13.54 -17.17 13.57
CA ARG A 45 12.93 -17.74 12.37
C ARG A 45 13.04 -16.79 11.17
N TRP A 46 12.73 -15.50 11.38
CA TRP A 46 12.90 -14.49 10.34
C TRP A 46 14.35 -14.39 9.86
N ASN A 47 15.30 -14.36 10.79
CA ASN A 47 16.72 -14.24 10.50
C ASN A 47 17.25 -15.45 9.71
N GLN A 48 16.77 -16.66 10.01
CA GLN A 48 17.08 -17.85 9.21
C GLN A 48 16.57 -17.72 7.78
N MET A 49 15.36 -17.21 7.59
CA MET A 49 14.80 -16.95 6.24
C MET A 49 15.59 -15.85 5.53
N ALA A 50 15.99 -14.80 6.26
CA ALA A 50 16.78 -13.70 5.70
C ALA A 50 18.18 -14.16 5.25
N GLU A 51 18.84 -15.06 5.98
CA GLU A 51 20.10 -15.68 5.54
C GLU A 51 19.98 -16.46 4.23
N GLN A 52 18.82 -17.06 4.01
CA GLN A 52 18.52 -17.82 2.80
C GLN A 52 17.99 -16.94 1.65
N GLY A 53 17.71 -15.65 1.92
CA GLY A 53 17.14 -14.73 0.96
C GLY A 53 15.71 -15.07 0.52
N GLN A 54 14.95 -15.83 1.34
CA GLN A 54 13.62 -16.30 1.00
C GLN A 54 12.66 -16.21 2.18
N ASP A 55 11.57 -15.48 2.01
CA ASP A 55 10.44 -15.46 2.96
C ASP A 55 9.47 -16.61 2.64
N ARG A 56 9.53 -17.68 3.44
CA ARG A 56 8.69 -18.87 3.26
C ARG A 56 7.28 -18.72 3.83
N ASP A 57 7.06 -17.68 4.65
CA ASP A 57 5.78 -17.47 5.32
C ASP A 57 4.83 -16.60 4.50
N PHE A 58 5.37 -15.56 3.84
CA PHE A 58 4.57 -14.57 3.12
C PHE A 58 5.05 -14.29 1.71
N HIS A 59 6.08 -15.00 1.23
CA HIS A 59 6.61 -14.88 -0.13
C HIS A 59 7.07 -13.46 -0.50
N ARG A 60 7.57 -12.71 0.49
CA ARG A 60 8.04 -11.34 0.28
C ARG A 60 9.21 -11.33 -0.69
N GLY A 61 9.13 -10.44 -1.67
CA GLY A 61 10.18 -10.24 -2.66
C GLY A 61 10.16 -11.23 -3.83
N GLU A 62 9.18 -12.13 -3.92
CA GLU A 62 9.00 -13.01 -5.07
C GLU A 62 8.38 -12.25 -6.27
N LEU A 63 7.63 -11.17 -6.01
CA LEU A 63 7.03 -10.36 -7.06
C LEU A 63 7.95 -9.21 -7.49
N PRO A 64 8.01 -8.89 -8.79
CA PRO A 64 8.80 -7.74 -9.28
C PRO A 64 8.44 -6.42 -8.60
N TYR A 65 7.17 -6.22 -8.24
CA TYR A 65 6.71 -5.02 -7.54
C TYR A 65 7.30 -4.92 -6.12
N ASP A 66 7.37 -6.01 -5.39
CA ASP A 66 7.98 -6.04 -4.06
C ASP A 66 9.45 -5.62 -4.15
N ASN A 67 10.17 -6.17 -5.12
CA ASN A 67 11.58 -5.84 -5.33
C ASN A 67 11.77 -4.39 -5.77
N PHE A 68 10.89 -3.85 -6.61
CA PHE A 68 10.92 -2.43 -6.99
C PHE A 68 10.73 -1.50 -5.78
N MET A 69 9.88 -1.88 -4.83
CA MET A 69 9.62 -1.11 -3.60
C MET A 69 10.65 -1.36 -2.48
N GLY A 70 11.57 -2.30 -2.70
CA GLY A 70 12.65 -2.61 -1.76
C GLY A 70 13.81 -1.63 -1.83
N ASP A 71 14.83 -1.86 -1.00
CA ASP A 71 16.07 -1.09 -1.01
C ASP A 71 16.99 -1.57 -2.14
N GLN A 72 16.97 -0.83 -3.25
CA GLN A 72 17.75 -1.15 -4.44
C GLN A 72 19.27 -0.95 -4.28
N PHE A 73 19.69 -0.27 -3.21
CA PHE A 73 21.10 0.03 -2.94
C PHE A 73 21.73 -0.94 -1.95
N ARG A 74 20.93 -1.92 -1.47
CA ARG A 74 21.41 -2.92 -0.54
C ARG A 74 22.15 -4.04 -1.25
N ASP A 75 23.25 -4.49 -0.65
CA ASP A 75 23.88 -5.77 -1.01
C ASP A 75 22.99 -6.93 -0.57
N GLY A 76 22.57 -7.78 -1.48
CA GLY A 76 21.69 -8.91 -1.23
C GLY A 76 20.23 -8.68 -1.63
N HIS A 77 19.30 -9.27 -0.89
CA HIS A 77 17.88 -9.20 -1.25
C HIS A 77 17.25 -7.84 -0.86
N PRO A 78 16.59 -7.10 -1.79
CA PRO A 78 16.11 -5.75 -1.52
C PRO A 78 15.01 -5.64 -0.45
N ASN A 79 14.32 -6.75 -0.15
CA ASN A 79 13.18 -6.76 0.78
C ASN A 79 13.39 -7.62 2.02
N ILE A 80 14.46 -8.40 2.07
CA ILE A 80 14.69 -9.38 3.13
C ILE A 80 16.02 -9.06 3.81
N GLU A 81 15.95 -8.66 5.07
CA GLU A 81 17.10 -8.32 5.90
C GLU A 81 16.95 -8.94 7.28
N LYS A 82 18.07 -9.33 7.88
CA LYS A 82 18.10 -9.76 9.28
C LYS A 82 17.66 -8.64 10.20
N LEU A 83 16.93 -9.01 11.23
CA LEU A 83 16.59 -8.13 12.33
C LEU A 83 17.68 -8.24 13.40
N GLU A 84 18.47 -7.20 13.55
CA GLU A 84 19.53 -7.07 14.54
C GLU A 84 19.33 -5.80 15.37
N PRO A 85 19.79 -5.77 16.65
CA PRO A 85 19.70 -4.55 17.44
C PRO A 85 20.54 -3.40 16.84
N PRO A 86 20.19 -2.16 17.14
CA PRO A 86 19.03 -1.72 17.92
C PRO A 86 17.73 -1.84 17.13
N PHE A 87 16.65 -2.18 17.85
CA PHE A 87 15.31 -2.35 17.28
C PHE A 87 14.46 -1.10 17.40
N GLN A 88 13.51 -0.95 16.47
CA GLN A 88 12.39 -0.04 16.59
C GLN A 88 11.09 -0.80 16.35
N ALA A 89 10.09 -0.57 17.19
CA ALA A 89 8.78 -1.17 17.02
C ALA A 89 7.67 -0.13 17.06
N VAL A 90 6.69 -0.30 16.17
CA VAL A 90 5.47 0.50 16.12
C VAL A 90 4.25 -0.40 16.24
N ARG A 91 3.25 0.09 16.94
CA ARG A 91 1.98 -0.59 17.05
C ARG A 91 1.21 -0.42 15.74
N VAL A 92 0.75 -1.52 15.15
CA VAL A 92 -0.01 -1.53 13.89
C VAL A 92 -1.48 -1.77 14.19
N HIS A 93 -2.33 -0.92 13.64
CA HIS A 93 -3.76 -1.04 13.69
C HIS A 93 -4.33 -1.21 12.29
N PRO A 94 -5.41 -1.99 12.11
CA PRO A 94 -6.11 -2.02 10.85
C PRO A 94 -6.74 -0.65 10.57
N GLY A 95 -6.75 -0.24 9.32
CA GLY A 95 -7.35 1.01 8.89
C GLY A 95 -7.61 1.00 7.39
N CYS A 96 -8.45 1.93 6.95
CA CYS A 96 -8.67 2.22 5.54
C CYS A 96 -8.01 3.55 5.19
N LEU A 97 -7.24 3.56 4.11
CA LEU A 97 -6.67 4.80 3.58
C LEU A 97 -7.73 5.60 2.81
N ALA A 98 -8.56 4.90 2.03
CA ALA A 98 -9.65 5.45 1.24
C ALA A 98 -10.64 4.34 0.87
N THR A 99 -11.83 4.75 0.43
CA THR A 99 -12.78 3.88 -0.26
C THR A 99 -12.63 4.05 -1.76
N ASN A 100 -12.85 2.99 -2.51
CA ASN A 100 -12.79 2.99 -3.96
C ASN A 100 -13.98 2.19 -4.49
N MET A 101 -15.13 2.83 -4.55
CA MET A 101 -16.37 2.28 -5.10
C MET A 101 -17.29 3.40 -5.57
N GLY A 102 -18.08 3.13 -6.60
CA GLY A 102 -19.05 4.06 -7.14
C GLY A 102 -19.78 3.50 -8.34
N PRO A 103 -20.55 4.31 -9.06
CA PRO A 103 -21.24 3.88 -10.26
C PRO A 103 -20.27 3.44 -11.35
N VAL A 104 -20.71 2.52 -12.18
CA VAL A 104 -20.00 2.15 -13.42
C VAL A 104 -19.99 3.37 -14.34
N ILE A 105 -18.87 3.59 -15.01
CA ILE A 105 -18.70 4.70 -15.95
C ILE A 105 -18.21 4.19 -17.31
N ASP A 106 -18.51 4.94 -18.35
CA ASP A 106 -17.92 4.74 -19.67
C ASP A 106 -16.56 5.45 -19.81
N GLU A 107 -15.99 5.41 -21.01
CA GLU A 107 -14.70 6.02 -21.33
C GLU A 107 -14.69 7.55 -21.16
N ASN A 108 -15.83 8.21 -21.14
CA ASN A 108 -15.97 9.65 -20.91
C ASN A 108 -16.37 10.00 -19.48
N GLY A 109 -16.34 9.01 -18.56
CA GLY A 109 -16.73 9.21 -17.17
C GLY A 109 -18.23 9.37 -16.95
N ARG A 110 -19.08 9.09 -17.96
CA ARG A 110 -20.55 9.14 -17.83
C ARG A 110 -21.04 7.92 -17.05
N VAL A 111 -21.94 8.14 -16.12
CA VAL A 111 -22.49 7.07 -15.29
C VAL A 111 -23.43 6.18 -16.14
N GLN A 112 -23.24 4.86 -16.00
CA GLN A 112 -24.05 3.83 -16.63
C GLN A 112 -24.94 3.14 -15.59
N LEU A 113 -26.15 2.83 -16.00
CA LEU A 113 -27.06 1.92 -15.31
C LEU A 113 -26.68 0.45 -15.56
N SER A 114 -27.24 -0.46 -14.79
CA SER A 114 -26.99 -1.90 -14.92
C SER A 114 -27.39 -2.50 -16.27
N ASP A 115 -28.29 -1.85 -16.99
CA ASP A 115 -28.71 -2.21 -18.35
C ASP A 115 -27.88 -1.53 -19.47
N GLY A 116 -26.81 -0.81 -19.10
CA GLY A 116 -25.91 -0.13 -20.02
C GLY A 116 -26.37 1.26 -20.47
N ARG A 117 -27.55 1.73 -20.07
CA ARG A 117 -28.03 3.08 -20.42
C ARG A 117 -27.23 4.14 -19.67
N ILE A 118 -26.91 5.24 -20.36
CA ILE A 118 -26.21 6.39 -19.79
C ILE A 118 -27.20 7.26 -19.00
N VAL A 119 -26.76 7.71 -17.84
CA VAL A 119 -27.46 8.74 -17.06
C VAL A 119 -27.00 10.10 -17.55
N ASN A 120 -27.86 10.78 -18.33
CA ASN A 120 -27.52 12.07 -18.92
C ASN A 120 -27.17 13.12 -17.86
N GLY A 121 -26.05 13.83 -18.09
CA GLY A 121 -25.58 14.88 -17.20
C GLY A 121 -24.91 14.41 -15.91
N LEU A 122 -24.78 13.08 -15.70
CA LEU A 122 -24.13 12.53 -14.51
C LEU A 122 -22.77 11.91 -14.86
N TYR A 123 -21.72 12.36 -14.18
CA TYR A 123 -20.34 11.90 -14.36
C TYR A 123 -19.77 11.48 -13.02
N ALA A 124 -18.83 10.54 -13.06
CA ALA A 124 -18.02 10.15 -11.90
C ALA A 124 -16.58 9.86 -12.32
N ALA A 125 -15.63 10.07 -11.40
CA ALA A 125 -14.21 9.83 -11.65
C ALA A 125 -13.47 9.40 -10.39
N GLY A 126 -12.33 8.74 -10.58
CA GLY A 126 -11.44 8.32 -9.49
C GLY A 126 -12.12 7.37 -8.51
N ASN A 127 -11.89 7.58 -7.22
CA ASN A 127 -12.44 6.72 -6.16
C ASN A 127 -13.97 6.82 -6.03
N ALA A 128 -14.60 7.82 -6.63
CA ALA A 128 -16.06 7.99 -6.65
C ALA A 128 -16.74 7.23 -7.79
N SER A 129 -15.98 6.47 -8.60
CA SER A 129 -16.49 5.60 -9.66
C SER A 129 -16.07 4.15 -9.42
N ALA A 130 -16.74 3.19 -10.07
CA ALA A 130 -16.26 1.82 -10.12
C ALA A 130 -14.86 1.78 -10.74
N SER A 131 -13.94 1.11 -10.06
CA SER A 131 -12.55 1.05 -10.48
C SER A 131 -12.39 0.29 -11.79
N VAL A 132 -11.72 0.88 -12.77
CA VAL A 132 -11.31 0.19 -14.00
C VAL A 132 -10.29 -0.93 -13.74
N CYS A 133 -9.66 -0.92 -12.56
CA CYS A 133 -8.77 -1.99 -12.10
C CYS A 133 -9.52 -3.13 -11.38
N GLY A 134 -10.85 -3.07 -11.33
CA GLY A 134 -11.68 -4.02 -10.60
C GLY A 134 -11.42 -3.96 -9.10
N ASN A 135 -11.23 -5.14 -8.48
CA ASN A 135 -10.96 -5.28 -7.04
C ASN A 135 -9.47 -5.26 -6.67
N LYS A 136 -8.62 -4.74 -7.55
CA LYS A 136 -7.16 -4.71 -7.36
C LYS A 136 -6.67 -3.27 -7.21
N TYR A 137 -5.59 -3.11 -6.45
CA TYR A 137 -4.86 -1.86 -6.36
C TYR A 137 -3.59 -1.95 -7.22
N PRO A 138 -3.47 -1.15 -8.29
CA PRO A 138 -2.35 -1.28 -9.24
C PRO A 138 -1.03 -0.70 -8.73
N GLY A 139 -1.03 -0.01 -7.59
CA GLY A 139 0.14 0.63 -7.02
C GLY A 139 0.05 2.16 -7.01
N ALA A 140 1.23 2.80 -6.87
CA ALA A 140 1.33 4.26 -6.83
C ALA A 140 0.73 4.90 -8.09
N GLY A 141 -0.07 5.93 -7.89
CA GLY A 141 -0.80 6.60 -8.98
C GLY A 141 -2.18 6.00 -9.29
N GLY A 142 -2.50 4.80 -8.79
CA GLY A 142 -3.77 4.12 -9.06
C GLY A 142 -5.01 4.91 -8.64
N THR A 143 -4.90 5.80 -7.68
CA THR A 143 -5.96 6.69 -7.24
C THR A 143 -5.97 8.00 -8.02
N LEU A 144 -4.85 8.73 -7.99
CA LEU A 144 -4.74 10.05 -8.61
C LEU A 144 -4.77 9.96 -10.15
N GLY A 145 -4.15 8.95 -10.73
CA GLY A 145 -4.14 8.75 -12.19
C GLY A 145 -5.56 8.56 -12.73
N LEU A 146 -6.35 7.70 -12.13
CA LEU A 146 -7.74 7.48 -12.53
C LEU A 146 -8.61 8.72 -12.32
N ALA A 147 -8.43 9.44 -11.21
CA ALA A 147 -9.15 10.68 -10.95
C ALA A 147 -8.83 11.75 -12.01
N THR A 148 -7.56 11.90 -12.36
CA THR A 148 -7.10 12.89 -13.35
C THR A 148 -7.60 12.54 -14.76
N VAL A 149 -7.44 11.29 -15.20
CA VAL A 149 -7.81 10.86 -16.55
C VAL A 149 -9.33 10.97 -16.74
N PHE A 150 -10.12 10.35 -15.88
CA PHE A 150 -11.56 10.36 -16.03
C PHE A 150 -12.19 11.71 -15.69
N GLY A 151 -11.60 12.50 -14.79
CA GLY A 151 -12.01 13.88 -14.54
C GLY A 151 -11.80 14.77 -15.76
N TYR A 152 -10.65 14.67 -16.42
CA TYR A 152 -10.38 15.38 -17.66
C TYR A 152 -11.35 14.99 -18.79
N ARG A 153 -11.55 13.68 -19.01
CA ARG A 153 -12.47 13.17 -20.05
C ARG A 153 -13.90 13.60 -19.77
N ALA A 154 -14.36 13.50 -18.53
CA ALA A 154 -15.70 13.95 -18.14
C ALA A 154 -15.89 15.45 -18.38
N GLY A 155 -14.92 16.28 -17.99
CA GLY A 155 -14.96 17.71 -18.22
C GLY A 155 -14.96 18.09 -19.71
N THR A 156 -14.11 17.44 -20.50
CA THR A 156 -14.06 17.65 -21.96
C THR A 156 -15.36 17.25 -22.64
N HIS A 157 -15.91 16.09 -22.30
CA HIS A 157 -17.19 15.63 -22.84
C HIS A 157 -18.33 16.58 -22.44
N ALA A 158 -18.42 16.98 -21.18
CA ALA A 158 -19.45 17.91 -20.73
C ALA A 158 -19.38 19.27 -21.45
N ALA A 159 -18.18 19.79 -21.65
CA ALA A 159 -17.97 21.04 -22.41
C ALA A 159 -18.41 20.91 -23.86
N SER A 160 -18.10 19.79 -24.51
CA SER A 160 -18.49 19.56 -25.93
C SER A 160 -20.00 19.56 -26.16
N LEU A 161 -20.78 19.17 -25.16
CA LEU A 161 -22.25 19.23 -25.24
C LEU A 161 -22.78 20.66 -25.24
N LEU A 162 -22.08 21.60 -24.60
CA LEU A 162 -22.46 23.02 -24.59
C LEU A 162 -22.18 23.67 -25.97
N ASP A 163 -21.12 23.24 -26.67
CA ASP A 163 -20.72 23.76 -27.97
C ASP A 163 -21.45 23.09 -29.14
N GLY A 164 -22.38 22.16 -28.86
CA GLY A 164 -23.07 21.38 -29.88
C GLY A 164 -22.18 20.41 -30.67
N LYS A 165 -20.96 20.17 -30.18
CA LYS A 165 -20.00 19.24 -30.78
C LYS A 165 -19.94 17.98 -29.90
N VAL A 166 -20.57 16.91 -30.38
CA VAL A 166 -20.33 15.57 -29.82
C VAL A 166 -18.97 15.12 -30.36
N LEU A 167 -17.99 14.94 -29.47
CA LEU A 167 -16.75 14.25 -29.82
C LEU A 167 -17.08 12.76 -29.94
N GLU A 168 -17.01 12.25 -31.17
CA GLU A 168 -17.11 10.82 -31.48
C GLU A 168 -15.99 10.01 -30.85
#